data_79f10c661736d46e9f125436a2b82d73
#
_entry.id   79f10c661736d46e9f125436a2b82d73
#
_cell.length_a   1.000
_cell.length_b   1.000
_cell.length_c   1.000
_cell.angle_alpha   90.00
_cell.angle_beta   90.00
_cell.angle_gamma   90.00
#
_symmetry.space_group_name_H-M   'P 1'
#
loop_
_entity.id
_entity.type
_entity.pdbx_description
1 polymer ?
#
loop_
_entity_poly.entity_id
_entity_poly.type
_entity_poly.pdbx_seq_one_letter_code
_entity_poly.pdbx_strand_id
1 'polypeptide(L)'
;MDDLYSQFPYDDAFRTMEGECDDILIDYVNFCHGTDYKTSDKVIRLRNEHYIESSDRTQKKRVSDAAFGIMKDGRMRKYHHECESGAYDSSVMLRMFEYDTQIALDNHKLNKNELIVEIPIACILFLRNEGDPPDEMYITIRTSGGEVSYPVRVIHMSDIDIDKIFAEKLYFLIPFYIFNMEKSFKLIENDEKKLEQFGDFYSKMFERLEVEVRAGRLSYYSKSIIIRAAHRVAYNLTKKNEIIQRKVGEIMGGEIIEMDVIKAHREGMVEGIEEGRAEGREEGRAEGREEGIRVFIEDKLEDAVSEDIILKKLEKNYGLTAEKAVEYIKKYSGVKTA
;
A
#
# COMPACT_ATOMS: atom_id res chain seq x y z
N MET A 1 4.55 -18.78 -13.51
CA MET A 1 5.55 -18.43 -14.54
C MET A 1 5.42 -16.98 -15.03
N ASP A 2 4.25 -16.39 -15.01
CA ASP A 2 4.03 -15.01 -15.55
C ASP A 2 4.69 -13.87 -14.77
N ASP A 3 5.03 -14.11 -13.51
CA ASP A 3 5.55 -13.08 -12.59
C ASP A 3 7.00 -12.61 -12.89
N LEU A 4 7.79 -13.38 -13.65
CA LEU A 4 9.18 -13.01 -13.99
C LEU A 4 9.30 -12.07 -15.20
N TYR A 5 8.24 -11.94 -15.99
CA TYR A 5 8.23 -11.20 -17.26
C TYR A 5 7.51 -9.85 -17.19
N SER A 6 7.39 -9.28 -16.00
CA SER A 6 6.81 -7.95 -15.85
C SER A 6 7.57 -6.89 -16.66
N GLN A 7 6.82 -5.91 -17.18
CA GLN A 7 7.39 -4.72 -17.80
C GLN A 7 8.02 -3.78 -16.77
N PHE A 8 7.56 -3.83 -15.51
CA PHE A 8 8.00 -3.01 -14.38
C PHE A 8 8.39 -3.87 -13.17
N PRO A 9 9.43 -4.71 -13.28
CA PRO A 9 9.70 -5.75 -12.29
C PRO A 9 10.09 -5.21 -10.90
N TYR A 10 10.67 -4.03 -10.83
CA TYR A 10 11.10 -3.40 -9.58
C TYR A 10 9.93 -2.75 -8.86
N ASP A 11 9.11 -2.01 -9.59
CA ASP A 11 7.87 -1.40 -9.08
C ASP A 11 6.90 -2.49 -8.60
N ASP A 12 6.77 -3.58 -9.37
CA ASP A 12 5.91 -4.71 -8.98
C ASP A 12 6.44 -5.43 -7.73
N ALA A 13 7.77 -5.56 -7.58
CA ALA A 13 8.35 -6.11 -6.35
C ALA A 13 8.05 -5.19 -5.15
N PHE A 14 8.21 -3.88 -5.32
CA PHE A 14 7.93 -2.89 -4.27
C PHE A 14 6.45 -2.92 -3.87
N ARG A 15 5.53 -2.88 -4.84
CA ARG A 15 4.08 -2.97 -4.62
C ARG A 15 3.65 -4.29 -3.96
N THR A 16 4.26 -5.41 -4.37
CA THR A 16 3.96 -6.71 -3.76
C THR A 16 4.36 -6.72 -2.29
N MET A 17 5.55 -6.22 -1.96
CA MET A 17 6.03 -6.14 -0.59
C MET A 17 5.15 -5.19 0.25
N GLU A 18 4.81 -4.03 -0.31
CA GLU A 18 3.90 -3.06 0.33
C GLU A 18 2.52 -3.67 0.55
N GLY A 19 1.96 -4.32 -0.47
CA GLY A 19 0.59 -4.84 -0.44
C GLY A 19 0.39 -6.05 0.46
N GLU A 20 1.43 -6.88 0.65
CA GLU A 20 1.29 -8.20 1.27
C GLU A 20 2.01 -8.35 2.62
N CYS A 21 2.91 -7.42 3.02
CA CYS A 21 3.80 -7.60 4.16
C CYS A 21 3.78 -6.42 5.14
N ASP A 22 2.69 -6.28 5.91
CA ASP A 22 2.54 -5.18 6.87
C ASP A 22 3.65 -5.14 7.93
N ASP A 23 4.10 -6.31 8.40
CA ASP A 23 5.14 -6.43 9.42
C ASP A 23 6.45 -5.75 8.99
N ILE A 24 6.95 -6.05 7.80
CA ILE A 24 8.19 -5.46 7.28
C ILE A 24 8.01 -4.05 6.71
N LEU A 25 6.80 -3.71 6.24
CA LEU A 25 6.47 -2.35 5.81
C LEU A 25 6.54 -1.39 6.99
N ILE A 26 6.02 -1.77 8.15
CA ILE A 26 6.03 -0.95 9.36
C ILE A 26 7.47 -0.64 9.80
N ASP A 27 8.36 -1.63 9.82
CA ASP A 27 9.77 -1.41 10.17
C ASP A 27 10.47 -0.48 9.17
N TYR A 28 10.16 -0.62 7.87
CA TYR A 28 10.67 0.27 6.82
C TYR A 28 10.14 1.71 6.98
N VAL A 29 8.86 1.91 7.28
CA VAL A 29 8.28 3.24 7.55
C VAL A 29 8.90 3.88 8.78
N ASN A 30 9.11 3.11 9.85
CA ASN A 30 9.78 3.59 11.05
C ASN A 30 11.19 4.09 10.74
N PHE A 31 11.94 3.36 9.93
CA PHE A 31 13.27 3.77 9.48
C PHE A 31 13.22 5.05 8.62
N CYS A 32 12.34 5.11 7.62
CA CYS A 32 12.25 6.26 6.71
C CYS A 32 11.89 7.55 7.44
N HIS A 33 10.99 7.49 8.42
CA HIS A 33 10.35 8.68 9.02
C HIS A 33 10.65 8.88 10.50
N GLY A 34 11.47 8.02 11.12
CA GLY A 34 11.77 8.09 12.55
C GLY A 34 10.53 7.91 13.42
N THR A 35 9.58 7.09 12.98
CA THR A 35 8.35 6.77 13.71
C THR A 35 8.54 5.52 14.60
N ASP A 36 7.55 5.21 15.41
CA ASP A 36 7.58 4.12 16.39
C ASP A 36 6.33 3.21 16.29
N TYR A 37 5.87 2.98 15.06
CA TYR A 37 4.75 2.06 14.81
C TYR A 37 5.11 0.64 15.22
N LYS A 38 4.09 -0.07 15.69
CA LYS A 38 4.19 -1.49 16.04
C LYS A 38 3.54 -2.34 14.94
N THR A 39 3.96 -3.58 14.82
CA THR A 39 3.35 -4.54 13.87
C THR A 39 1.87 -4.81 14.13
N SER A 40 1.35 -4.40 15.29
CA SER A 40 -0.07 -4.41 15.63
C SER A 40 -0.85 -3.19 15.12
N ASP A 41 -0.16 -2.12 14.70
CA ASP A 41 -0.81 -0.92 14.16
C ASP A 41 -1.37 -1.23 12.77
N LYS A 42 -2.61 -0.79 12.52
CA LYS A 42 -3.33 -1.16 11.31
C LYS A 42 -2.83 -0.39 10.11
N VAL A 43 -2.36 -1.11 9.10
CA VAL A 43 -2.07 -0.55 7.77
C VAL A 43 -3.34 -0.57 6.92
N ILE A 44 -3.61 0.54 6.24
CA ILE A 44 -4.78 0.73 5.37
C ILE A 44 -4.26 1.13 4.00
N ARG A 45 -4.48 0.28 2.98
CA ARG A 45 -4.08 0.59 1.60
C ARG A 45 -4.97 1.70 1.05
N LEU A 46 -4.34 2.73 0.49
CA LEU A 46 -5.01 3.82 -0.20
C LEU A 46 -5.03 3.51 -1.71
N ARG A 47 -5.82 4.29 -2.45
CA ARG A 47 -5.83 4.17 -3.90
C ARG A 47 -4.50 4.65 -4.47
N ASN A 48 -3.86 3.82 -5.28
CA ASN A 48 -2.59 4.11 -5.94
C ASN A 48 -2.71 4.29 -7.46
N GLU A 49 -3.89 4.03 -8.05
CA GLU A 49 -4.15 4.21 -9.48
C GLU A 49 -4.92 5.51 -9.73
N HIS A 50 -4.36 6.39 -10.53
CA HIS A 50 -4.96 7.67 -10.89
C HIS A 50 -4.97 7.86 -12.41
N TYR A 51 -6.04 8.47 -12.91
CA TYR A 51 -6.16 8.84 -14.30
C TYR A 51 -5.98 10.36 -14.42
N ILE A 52 -4.88 10.77 -15.06
CA ILE A 52 -4.57 12.18 -15.27
C ILE A 52 -4.85 12.49 -16.74
N GLU A 53 -5.71 13.48 -16.98
CA GLU A 53 -5.96 13.99 -18.33
C GLU A 53 -4.79 14.89 -18.76
N SER A 54 -4.08 14.46 -19.79
CA SER A 54 -2.98 15.24 -20.35
C SER A 54 -3.50 16.42 -21.19
N SER A 55 -2.70 17.45 -21.41
CA SER A 55 -3.04 18.61 -22.24
C SER A 55 -3.47 18.28 -23.68
N ASP A 56 -3.14 17.10 -24.17
CA ASP A 56 -3.54 16.54 -25.46
C ASP A 56 -4.87 15.74 -25.42
N ARG A 57 -5.59 15.79 -24.28
CA ARG A 57 -6.82 15.02 -23.97
C ARG A 57 -6.63 13.50 -23.96
N THR A 58 -5.42 13.00 -23.88
CA THR A 58 -5.19 11.58 -23.62
C THR A 58 -5.22 11.32 -22.12
N GLN A 59 -6.04 10.35 -21.69
CA GLN A 59 -6.00 9.87 -20.32
C GLN A 59 -4.76 8.98 -20.14
N LYS A 60 -3.82 9.42 -19.33
CA LYS A 60 -2.70 8.57 -18.93
C LYS A 60 -3.00 7.97 -17.55
N LYS A 61 -3.05 6.65 -17.48
CA LYS A 61 -3.05 5.94 -16.21
C LYS A 61 -1.69 6.15 -15.57
N ARG A 62 -1.69 6.73 -14.37
CA ARG A 62 -0.50 6.81 -13.52
C ARG A 62 -0.75 5.97 -12.28
N VAL A 63 0.28 5.27 -11.85
CA VAL A 63 0.23 4.37 -10.70
C VAL A 63 1.40 4.73 -9.81
N SER A 64 1.12 5.17 -8.57
CA SER A 64 2.16 5.32 -7.55
C SER A 64 2.61 3.95 -7.06
N ASP A 65 3.84 3.85 -6.57
CA ASP A 65 4.37 2.56 -6.11
C ASP A 65 3.73 2.12 -4.80
N ALA A 66 3.57 3.02 -3.83
CA ALA A 66 2.84 2.72 -2.60
C ALA A 66 2.12 3.94 -2.04
N ALA A 67 0.82 3.78 -1.73
CA ALA A 67 0.00 4.75 -1.03
C ALA A 67 -0.78 4.04 0.08
N PHE A 68 -0.53 4.41 1.33
CA PHE A 68 -1.15 3.76 2.49
C PHE A 68 -1.29 4.70 3.68
N GLY A 69 -2.12 4.32 4.63
CA GLY A 69 -2.24 4.97 5.93
C GLY A 69 -1.87 4.01 7.05
N ILE A 70 -1.31 4.52 8.14
CA ILE A 70 -1.10 3.75 9.37
C ILE A 70 -1.93 4.39 10.48
N MET A 71 -2.77 3.57 11.09
CA MET A 71 -3.62 3.96 12.20
C MET A 71 -2.92 3.70 13.52
N LYS A 72 -2.69 4.77 14.30
CA LYS A 72 -2.16 4.69 15.67
C LYS A 72 -2.95 5.63 16.57
N ASP A 73 -3.40 5.16 17.71
CA ASP A 73 -4.13 5.93 18.73
C ASP A 73 -5.34 6.71 18.16
N GLY A 74 -6.08 6.08 17.23
CA GLY A 74 -7.25 6.67 16.59
C GLY A 74 -6.96 7.75 15.53
N ARG A 75 -5.68 7.94 15.19
CA ARG A 75 -5.25 8.89 14.14
C ARG A 75 -4.59 8.14 12.98
N MET A 76 -5.00 8.44 11.77
CA MET A 76 -4.39 7.92 10.55
C MET A 76 -3.37 8.93 10.02
N ARG A 77 -2.14 8.47 9.78
CA ARG A 77 -1.14 9.20 8.99
C ARG A 77 -1.03 8.54 7.63
N LYS A 78 -1.01 9.34 6.58
CA LYS A 78 -0.94 8.88 5.19
C LYS A 78 0.50 8.96 4.70
N TYR A 79 0.91 7.96 3.93
CA TYR A 79 2.24 7.83 3.37
C TYR A 79 2.16 7.62 1.87
N HIS A 80 3.14 8.18 1.17
CA HIS A 80 3.39 7.94 -0.23
C HIS A 80 4.86 7.59 -0.42
N HIS A 81 5.14 6.39 -0.89
CA HIS A 81 6.49 5.91 -1.11
C HIS A 81 6.66 5.54 -2.58
N GLU A 82 7.78 5.98 -3.17
CA GLU A 82 8.18 5.69 -4.55
C GLU A 82 9.52 4.97 -4.57
N CYS A 83 9.73 4.12 -5.57
CA CYS A 83 10.94 3.35 -5.81
C CYS A 83 11.50 3.71 -7.20
N GLU A 84 12.62 4.41 -7.26
CA GLU A 84 13.20 4.89 -8.51
C GLU A 84 14.41 4.04 -8.91
N SER A 85 14.29 3.35 -10.05
CA SER A 85 15.35 2.50 -10.60
C SER A 85 16.11 3.13 -11.77
N GLY A 86 15.63 4.26 -12.28
CA GLY A 86 16.26 5.02 -13.38
C GLY A 86 17.35 5.97 -12.89
N ALA A 87 17.99 6.65 -13.86
CA ALA A 87 18.83 7.80 -13.54
C ALA A 87 17.97 8.95 -13.01
N TYR A 88 18.44 9.61 -11.96
CA TYR A 88 17.74 10.77 -11.41
C TYR A 88 17.64 11.89 -12.43
N ASP A 89 16.45 12.44 -12.54
CA ASP A 89 16.20 13.77 -13.09
C ASP A 89 15.15 14.47 -12.23
N SER A 90 15.16 15.80 -12.23
CA SER A 90 14.27 16.59 -11.37
C SER A 90 12.77 16.43 -11.66
N SER A 91 12.39 15.75 -12.76
CA SER A 91 10.99 15.47 -13.08
C SER A 91 10.34 14.51 -12.08
N VAL A 92 11.13 13.73 -11.34
CA VAL A 92 10.65 12.89 -10.26
C VAL A 92 9.90 13.70 -9.19
N MET A 93 10.38 14.93 -8.88
CA MET A 93 9.72 15.80 -7.90
C MET A 93 8.32 16.25 -8.35
N LEU A 94 8.17 16.50 -9.67
CA LEU A 94 6.86 16.81 -10.24
C LEU A 94 5.92 15.61 -10.11
N ARG A 95 6.41 14.41 -10.42
CA ARG A 95 5.64 13.16 -10.29
C ARG A 95 5.24 12.90 -8.84
N MET A 96 6.17 13.09 -7.88
CA MET A 96 5.88 13.00 -6.45
C MET A 96 4.74 13.95 -6.07
N PHE A 97 4.79 15.22 -6.46
CA PHE A 97 3.76 16.20 -6.14
C PHE A 97 2.40 15.88 -6.79
N GLU A 98 2.41 15.40 -8.03
CA GLU A 98 1.19 14.95 -8.71
C GLU A 98 0.49 13.83 -7.91
N TYR A 99 1.23 12.82 -7.47
CA TYR A 99 0.68 11.70 -6.68
C TYR A 99 0.24 12.15 -5.27
N ASP A 100 1.07 12.94 -4.58
CA ASP A 100 0.73 13.51 -3.27
C ASP A 100 -0.59 14.26 -3.32
N THR A 101 -0.78 15.08 -4.36
CA THR A 101 -2.01 15.85 -4.58
C THR A 101 -3.21 14.94 -4.82
N GLN A 102 -3.07 13.88 -5.62
CA GLN A 102 -4.16 12.95 -5.88
C GLN A 102 -4.56 12.18 -4.60
N ILE A 103 -3.59 11.68 -3.85
CA ILE A 103 -3.83 11.01 -2.56
C ILE A 103 -4.53 11.96 -1.58
N ALA A 104 -4.13 13.24 -1.55
CA ALA A 104 -4.75 14.26 -0.70
C ALA A 104 -6.19 14.54 -1.12
N LEU A 105 -6.46 14.63 -2.43
CA LEU A 105 -7.80 14.86 -2.99
C LEU A 105 -8.74 13.67 -2.77
N ASP A 106 -8.26 12.44 -2.91
CA ASP A 106 -9.08 11.24 -2.67
C ASP A 106 -9.56 11.14 -1.21
N ASN A 107 -8.87 11.81 -0.30
CA ASN A 107 -9.12 11.78 1.14
C ASN A 107 -9.45 13.17 1.73
N HIS A 108 -9.97 14.08 0.93
CA HIS A 108 -10.29 15.44 1.35
C HIS A 108 -11.48 15.50 2.31
N LYS A 109 -11.57 16.61 3.07
CA LYS A 109 -12.76 16.98 3.82
C LYS A 109 -13.34 18.28 3.22
N LEU A 110 -14.61 18.23 2.87
CA LEU A 110 -15.30 19.38 2.28
C LEU A 110 -16.34 19.90 3.26
N ASN A 111 -16.12 21.12 3.75
CA ASN A 111 -17.09 21.90 4.51
C ASN A 111 -17.77 22.91 3.57
N LYS A 112 -18.79 23.62 4.04
CA LYS A 112 -19.57 24.57 3.22
C LYS A 112 -18.71 25.59 2.45
N ASN A 113 -17.63 26.07 3.04
CA ASN A 113 -16.75 27.12 2.48
C ASN A 113 -15.27 26.75 2.58
N GLU A 114 -14.93 25.50 2.88
CA GLU A 114 -13.56 25.10 3.15
C GLU A 114 -13.30 23.71 2.58
N LEU A 115 -12.24 23.59 1.80
CA LEU A 115 -11.67 22.32 1.38
C LEU A 115 -10.39 22.08 2.20
N ILE A 116 -10.37 20.98 2.96
CA ILE A 116 -9.21 20.55 3.71
C ILE A 116 -8.58 19.36 2.98
N VAL A 117 -7.32 19.51 2.60
CA VAL A 117 -6.50 18.43 2.01
C VAL A 117 -5.30 18.19 2.89
N GLU A 118 -4.96 16.92 3.08
CA GLU A 118 -3.79 16.50 3.85
C GLU A 118 -2.81 15.83 2.91
N ILE A 119 -1.70 16.50 2.62
CA ILE A 119 -0.60 15.94 1.82
C ILE A 119 0.00 14.76 2.58
N PRO A 120 0.23 13.60 1.93
CA PRO A 120 0.87 12.45 2.56
C PRO A 120 2.33 12.74 2.92
N ILE A 121 2.86 11.98 3.86
CA ILE A 121 4.30 12.01 4.17
C ILE A 121 5.03 11.19 3.09
N ALA A 122 5.86 11.86 2.31
CA ALA A 122 6.47 11.28 1.12
C ALA A 122 7.89 10.74 1.37
N CYS A 123 8.21 9.62 0.71
CA CYS A 123 9.53 9.02 0.69
C CYS A 123 9.86 8.50 -0.71
N ILE A 124 11.12 8.62 -1.13
CA ILE A 124 11.63 8.02 -2.35
C ILE A 124 12.86 7.17 -2.05
N LEU A 125 12.86 5.94 -2.58
CA LEU A 125 14.00 5.03 -2.55
C LEU A 125 14.70 5.05 -3.90
N PHE A 126 15.92 5.57 -3.97
CA PHE A 126 16.77 5.45 -5.15
C PHE A 126 17.56 4.14 -5.12
N LEU A 127 17.34 3.30 -6.12
CA LEU A 127 18.05 2.01 -6.27
C LEU A 127 19.44 2.21 -6.87
N ARG A 128 19.66 3.30 -7.60
CA ARG A 128 20.95 3.69 -8.22
C ARG A 128 21.28 5.15 -7.90
N ASN A 129 22.57 5.45 -7.88
CA ASN A 129 23.07 6.83 -7.76
C ASN A 129 23.43 7.43 -9.14
N GLU A 130 22.72 7.02 -10.19
CA GLU A 130 22.90 7.59 -11.53
C GLU A 130 22.14 8.91 -11.63
N GLY A 131 22.77 9.94 -12.23
CA GLY A 131 22.19 11.27 -12.33
C GLY A 131 22.32 12.12 -11.07
N ASP A 132 23.10 11.66 -10.08
CA ASP A 132 23.40 12.38 -8.83
C ASP A 132 22.13 12.76 -8.03
N PRO A 133 21.34 11.77 -7.58
CA PRO A 133 20.14 12.05 -6.79
C PRO A 133 20.51 12.75 -5.47
N PRO A 134 19.75 13.78 -5.07
CA PRO A 134 20.06 14.56 -3.87
C PRO A 134 19.78 13.78 -2.58
N ASP A 135 20.46 14.15 -1.49
CA ASP A 135 20.22 13.59 -0.15
C ASP A 135 18.94 14.15 0.50
N GLU A 136 18.49 15.33 0.08
CA GLU A 136 17.31 16.01 0.59
C GLU A 136 16.47 16.59 -0.56
N MET A 137 15.17 16.42 -0.49
CA MET A 137 14.22 16.98 -1.45
C MET A 137 13.11 17.72 -0.72
N TYR A 138 12.66 18.84 -1.30
CA TYR A 138 11.59 19.66 -0.75
C TYR A 138 10.60 20.06 -1.84
N ILE A 139 9.31 20.02 -1.49
CA ILE A 139 8.24 20.56 -2.33
C ILE A 139 7.72 21.84 -1.66
N THR A 140 7.73 22.94 -2.39
CA THR A 140 7.29 24.26 -1.89
C THR A 140 6.07 24.73 -2.65
N ILE A 141 4.99 25.00 -1.93
CA ILE A 141 3.73 25.53 -2.45
C ILE A 141 3.65 27.01 -2.07
N ARG A 142 3.57 27.89 -3.09
CA ARG A 142 3.40 29.32 -2.92
C ARG A 142 1.98 29.74 -3.25
N THR A 143 1.36 30.49 -2.37
CA THR A 143 0.01 31.03 -2.53
C THR A 143 0.01 32.53 -2.24
N SER A 144 -1.10 33.25 -2.54
CA SER A 144 -1.26 34.64 -2.14
C SER A 144 -1.28 34.83 -0.63
N GLY A 145 -1.57 33.78 0.14
CA GLY A 145 -1.62 33.80 1.61
C GLY A 145 -0.32 33.42 2.30
N GLY A 146 0.70 32.95 1.55
CA GLY A 146 1.98 32.51 2.12
C GLY A 146 2.60 31.31 1.38
N GLU A 147 3.64 30.78 2.00
CA GLU A 147 4.43 29.66 1.47
C GLU A 147 4.46 28.53 2.50
N VAL A 148 4.32 27.30 2.02
CA VAL A 148 4.51 26.08 2.80
C VAL A 148 5.49 25.18 2.07
N SER A 149 6.53 24.70 2.78
CA SER A 149 7.50 23.76 2.27
C SER A 149 7.45 22.46 3.08
N TYR A 150 7.43 21.32 2.42
CA TYR A 150 7.49 20.02 3.10
C TYR A 150 8.56 19.11 2.49
N PRO A 151 9.24 18.28 3.32
CA PRO A 151 10.30 17.41 2.84
C PRO A 151 9.72 16.16 2.16
N VAL A 152 10.41 15.69 1.13
CA VAL A 152 10.33 14.33 0.61
C VAL A 152 11.55 13.57 1.15
N ARG A 153 11.33 12.55 1.95
CA ARG A 153 12.42 11.75 2.50
C ARG A 153 13.13 10.99 1.39
N VAL A 154 14.46 11.09 1.34
CA VAL A 154 15.29 10.37 0.38
C VAL A 154 16.02 9.24 1.08
N ILE A 155 16.02 8.06 0.44
CA ILE A 155 16.77 6.88 0.84
C ILE A 155 17.60 6.42 -0.37
N HIS A 156 18.90 6.25 -0.17
CA HIS A 156 19.79 5.66 -1.17
C HIS A 156 20.08 4.21 -0.84
N MET A 157 19.80 3.29 -1.75
CA MET A 157 20.09 1.87 -1.54
C MET A 157 21.57 1.61 -1.28
N SER A 158 22.45 2.41 -1.92
CA SER A 158 23.91 2.33 -1.74
C SER A 158 24.40 2.59 -0.32
N ASP A 159 23.62 3.31 0.50
CA ASP A 159 23.99 3.68 1.87
C ASP A 159 23.57 2.63 2.90
N ILE A 160 22.95 1.57 2.41
CA ILE A 160 22.41 0.50 3.23
C ILE A 160 23.16 -0.79 2.94
N ASP A 161 23.98 -1.22 3.88
CA ASP A 161 24.64 -2.51 3.84
C ASP A 161 23.76 -3.63 4.43
N ILE A 162 24.19 -4.87 4.22
CA ILE A 162 23.41 -6.04 4.64
C ILE A 162 23.33 -6.16 6.17
N ASP A 163 24.32 -5.70 6.89
CA ASP A 163 24.35 -5.79 8.35
C ASP A 163 23.38 -4.77 8.96
N LYS A 164 23.29 -3.57 8.38
CA LYS A 164 22.28 -2.57 8.72
C LYS A 164 20.87 -3.08 8.44
N ILE A 165 20.64 -3.76 7.32
CA ILE A 165 19.34 -4.38 7.01
C ILE A 165 18.88 -5.29 8.13
N PHE A 166 19.76 -6.17 8.62
CA PHE A 166 19.40 -7.10 9.69
C PHE A 166 19.35 -6.45 11.07
N ALA A 167 20.25 -5.49 11.36
CA ALA A 167 20.27 -4.80 12.65
C ALA A 167 19.01 -3.95 12.86
N GLU A 168 18.52 -3.29 11.81
CA GLU A 168 17.36 -2.40 11.85
C GLU A 168 16.07 -3.04 11.29
N LYS A 169 16.10 -4.35 10.99
CA LYS A 169 14.96 -5.13 10.43
C LYS A 169 14.41 -4.59 9.10
N LEU A 170 15.27 -4.02 8.29
CA LEU A 170 14.90 -3.44 6.98
C LEU A 170 14.73 -4.52 5.90
N TYR A 171 14.07 -5.62 6.23
CA TYR A 171 13.90 -6.77 5.32
C TYR A 171 13.15 -6.40 4.04
N PHE A 172 12.36 -5.33 4.08
CA PHE A 172 11.71 -4.72 2.92
C PHE A 172 12.71 -4.35 1.80
N LEU A 173 13.97 -4.05 2.14
CA LEU A 173 15.01 -3.63 1.19
C LEU A 173 15.80 -4.80 0.58
N ILE A 174 15.66 -6.01 1.12
CA ILE A 174 16.42 -7.19 0.65
C ILE A 174 16.28 -7.45 -0.85
N PRO A 175 15.07 -7.38 -1.45
CA PRO A 175 14.93 -7.60 -2.89
C PRO A 175 15.77 -6.66 -3.75
N PHE A 176 16.01 -5.46 -3.26
CA PHE A 176 16.71 -4.40 -3.99
C PHE A 176 18.22 -4.37 -3.71
N TYR A 177 18.71 -5.18 -2.78
CA TYR A 177 20.12 -5.16 -2.40
C TYR A 177 21.07 -5.49 -3.56
N ILE A 178 20.61 -6.24 -4.55
CA ILE A 178 21.40 -6.59 -5.75
C ILE A 178 21.88 -5.37 -6.54
N PHE A 179 21.19 -4.23 -6.45
CA PHE A 179 21.63 -2.98 -7.10
C PHE A 179 22.99 -2.50 -6.58
N ASN A 180 23.32 -2.78 -5.31
CA ASN A 180 24.64 -2.47 -4.74
C ASN A 180 25.77 -3.27 -5.38
N MET A 181 25.45 -4.38 -6.05
CA MET A 181 26.40 -5.25 -6.74
C MET A 181 26.44 -5.02 -8.26
N GLU A 182 25.48 -4.28 -8.84
CA GLU A 182 25.28 -4.14 -10.29
C GLU A 182 26.56 -3.73 -11.04
N LYS A 183 27.29 -2.74 -10.50
CA LYS A 183 28.55 -2.26 -11.09
C LYS A 183 29.65 -3.33 -11.15
N SER A 184 29.54 -4.35 -10.32
CA SER A 184 30.51 -5.45 -10.21
C SER A 184 30.17 -6.66 -11.08
N PHE A 185 29.02 -6.71 -11.75
CA PHE A 185 28.56 -7.90 -12.48
C PHE A 185 29.58 -8.40 -13.49
N LYS A 186 30.17 -7.52 -14.29
CA LYS A 186 31.21 -7.92 -15.26
C LYS A 186 32.43 -8.57 -14.60
N LEU A 187 32.80 -8.11 -13.40
CA LEU A 187 33.91 -8.69 -12.65
C LEU A 187 33.54 -10.04 -12.05
N ILE A 188 32.28 -10.16 -11.61
CA ILE A 188 31.77 -11.42 -11.04
C ILE A 188 31.65 -12.51 -12.11
N GLU A 189 31.16 -12.19 -13.31
CA GLU A 189 31.01 -13.14 -14.41
C GLU A 189 32.36 -13.70 -14.92
N ASN A 190 33.41 -12.91 -14.87
CA ASN A 190 34.73 -13.27 -15.39
C ASN A 190 35.66 -13.91 -14.33
N ASP A 191 35.14 -14.17 -13.11
CA ASP A 191 35.94 -14.71 -12.00
C ASP A 191 35.08 -15.72 -11.23
N GLU A 192 35.40 -17.03 -11.40
CA GLU A 192 34.67 -18.13 -10.79
C GLU A 192 34.59 -17.99 -9.26
N LYS A 193 35.68 -17.54 -8.60
CA LYS A 193 35.70 -17.34 -7.16
C LYS A 193 34.75 -16.23 -6.72
N LYS A 194 34.64 -15.15 -7.50
CA LYS A 194 33.69 -14.07 -7.22
C LYS A 194 32.25 -14.51 -7.46
N LEU A 195 32.03 -15.35 -8.45
CA LEU A 195 30.71 -15.93 -8.71
C LEU A 195 30.27 -16.86 -7.56
N GLU A 196 31.19 -17.66 -7.02
CA GLU A 196 30.91 -18.45 -5.82
C GLU A 196 30.62 -17.56 -4.61
N GLN A 197 31.46 -16.52 -4.38
CA GLN A 197 31.23 -15.56 -3.29
C GLN A 197 29.87 -14.85 -3.40
N PHE A 198 29.46 -14.53 -4.62
CA PHE A 198 28.12 -13.98 -4.87
C PHE A 198 27.04 -14.97 -4.48
N GLY A 199 27.20 -16.25 -4.82
CA GLY A 199 26.30 -17.32 -4.41
C GLY A 199 26.20 -17.50 -2.91
N ASP A 200 27.36 -17.60 -2.27
CA ASP A 200 27.48 -17.74 -0.81
C ASP A 200 26.85 -16.56 -0.05
N PHE A 201 27.01 -15.35 -0.58
CA PHE A 201 26.40 -14.15 0.00
C PHE A 201 24.86 -14.28 0.09
N TYR A 202 24.21 -14.66 -1.01
CA TYR A 202 22.76 -14.83 -1.03
C TYR A 202 22.29 -16.01 -0.17
N SER A 203 23.00 -17.13 -0.20
CA SER A 203 22.70 -18.28 0.65
C SER A 203 22.73 -17.89 2.13
N LYS A 204 23.79 -17.21 2.58
CA LYS A 204 23.91 -16.70 3.96
C LYS A 204 22.84 -15.69 4.31
N MET A 205 22.46 -14.83 3.36
CA MET A 205 21.38 -13.87 3.58
C MET A 205 20.05 -14.59 3.83
N PHE A 206 19.73 -15.63 3.06
CA PHE A 206 18.51 -16.40 3.26
C PHE A 206 18.54 -17.26 4.53
N GLU A 207 19.71 -17.77 4.91
CA GLU A 207 19.89 -18.43 6.21
C GLU A 207 19.63 -17.46 7.38
N ARG A 208 20.12 -16.21 7.29
CA ARG A 208 19.82 -15.18 8.28
C ARG A 208 18.32 -14.89 8.38
N LEU A 209 17.60 -14.81 7.26
CA LEU A 209 16.13 -14.68 7.27
C LEU A 209 15.45 -15.87 7.95
N GLU A 210 15.95 -17.08 7.75
CA GLU A 210 15.44 -18.27 8.43
C GLU A 210 15.61 -18.16 9.97
N VAL A 211 16.74 -17.63 10.42
CA VAL A 211 16.98 -17.37 11.85
C VAL A 211 15.95 -16.36 12.40
N GLU A 212 15.63 -15.31 11.64
CA GLU A 212 14.64 -14.31 12.03
C GLU A 212 13.22 -14.93 12.13
N VAL A 213 12.88 -15.83 11.21
CA VAL A 213 11.60 -16.57 11.25
C VAL A 213 11.53 -17.47 12.49
N ARG A 214 12.58 -18.25 12.75
CA ARG A 214 12.64 -19.14 13.95
C ARG A 214 12.57 -18.36 15.26
N ALA A 215 13.08 -17.14 15.27
CA ALA A 215 13.03 -16.25 16.42
C ALA A 215 11.69 -15.50 16.55
N GLY A 216 10.75 -15.69 15.63
CA GLY A 216 9.45 -15.02 15.61
C GLY A 216 9.49 -13.52 15.30
N ARG A 217 10.60 -13.03 14.72
CA ARG A 217 10.78 -11.62 14.34
C ARG A 217 10.39 -11.32 12.91
N LEU A 218 10.26 -12.36 12.07
CA LEU A 218 9.80 -12.29 10.70
C LEU A 218 8.78 -13.41 10.49
N SER A 219 7.67 -13.14 9.81
CA SER A 219 6.73 -14.18 9.44
C SER A 219 7.30 -15.05 8.32
N TYR A 220 6.94 -16.34 8.32
CA TYR A 220 7.30 -17.25 7.22
C TYR A 220 6.72 -16.76 5.89
N TYR A 221 5.54 -16.16 5.92
CA TYR A 221 4.89 -15.57 4.78
C TYR A 221 5.72 -14.43 4.20
N SER A 222 6.08 -13.43 5.02
CA SER A 222 6.90 -12.29 4.58
C SER A 222 8.28 -12.73 4.07
N LYS A 223 8.93 -13.72 4.72
CA LYS A 223 10.16 -14.32 4.19
C LYS A 223 9.98 -14.86 2.76
N SER A 224 8.87 -15.56 2.52
CA SER A 224 8.59 -16.13 1.19
C SER A 224 8.38 -15.05 0.13
N ILE A 225 7.67 -13.98 0.47
CA ILE A 225 7.49 -12.83 -0.42
C ILE A 225 8.82 -12.13 -0.69
N ILE A 226 9.66 -11.93 0.33
CA ILE A 226 11.01 -11.34 0.19
C ILE A 226 11.85 -12.14 -0.81
N ILE A 227 11.91 -13.48 -0.68
CA ILE A 227 12.72 -14.33 -1.57
C ILE A 227 12.19 -14.27 -3.01
N ARG A 228 10.87 -14.30 -3.20
CA ARG A 228 10.25 -14.19 -4.54
C ARG A 228 10.50 -12.82 -5.16
N ALA A 229 10.35 -11.76 -4.40
CA ALA A 229 10.66 -10.40 -4.86
C ALA A 229 12.15 -10.26 -5.20
N ALA A 230 13.06 -10.80 -4.37
CA ALA A 230 14.49 -10.81 -4.62
C ALA A 230 14.84 -11.57 -5.91
N HIS A 231 14.23 -12.71 -6.14
CA HIS A 231 14.41 -13.47 -7.38
C HIS A 231 13.92 -12.68 -8.60
N ARG A 232 12.73 -12.08 -8.55
CA ARG A 232 12.17 -11.26 -9.63
C ARG A 232 13.10 -10.10 -9.97
N VAL A 233 13.53 -9.34 -8.97
CA VAL A 233 14.44 -8.20 -9.14
C VAL A 233 15.77 -8.66 -9.72
N ALA A 234 16.40 -9.67 -9.11
CA ALA A 234 17.70 -10.18 -9.53
C ALA A 234 17.67 -10.74 -10.95
N TYR A 235 16.65 -11.55 -11.28
CA TYR A 235 16.48 -12.12 -12.61
C TYR A 235 16.36 -11.04 -13.69
N ASN A 236 15.60 -9.97 -13.42
CA ASN A 236 15.42 -8.89 -14.38
C ASN A 236 16.65 -8.00 -14.51
N LEU A 237 17.35 -7.71 -13.39
CA LEU A 237 18.55 -6.90 -13.39
C LEU A 237 19.73 -7.58 -14.11
N THR A 238 19.78 -8.92 -14.04
CA THR A 238 20.87 -9.72 -14.62
C THR A 238 20.60 -10.22 -16.05
N LYS A 239 19.54 -9.78 -16.72
CA LYS A 239 19.17 -10.22 -18.08
C LYS A 239 20.29 -10.13 -19.11
N LYS A 240 21.22 -9.20 -18.93
CA LYS A 240 22.40 -9.01 -19.82
C LYS A 240 23.64 -9.76 -19.33
N ASN A 241 23.54 -10.52 -18.24
CA ASN A 241 24.62 -11.21 -17.53
C ASN A 241 24.21 -12.66 -17.30
N GLU A 242 24.31 -13.48 -18.35
CA GLU A 242 23.76 -14.86 -18.40
C GLU A 242 24.31 -15.78 -17.31
N ILE A 243 25.60 -15.65 -16.95
CA ILE A 243 26.25 -16.47 -15.93
C ILE A 243 25.68 -16.14 -14.54
N ILE A 244 25.56 -14.84 -14.23
CA ILE A 244 24.97 -14.38 -12.96
C ILE A 244 23.49 -14.75 -12.93
N GLN A 245 22.76 -14.56 -14.03
CA GLN A 245 21.34 -14.90 -14.10
C GLN A 245 21.10 -16.40 -13.81
N ARG A 246 21.93 -17.28 -14.38
CA ARG A 246 21.89 -18.71 -14.07
C ARG A 246 22.17 -18.98 -12.60
N LYS A 247 23.20 -18.33 -12.02
CA LYS A 247 23.55 -18.47 -10.61
C LYS A 247 22.42 -17.98 -9.69
N VAL A 248 21.77 -16.87 -10.03
CA VAL A 248 20.55 -16.37 -9.36
C VAL A 248 19.44 -17.44 -9.38
N GLY A 249 19.20 -18.06 -10.55
CA GLY A 249 18.21 -19.12 -10.68
C GLY A 249 18.53 -20.34 -9.82
N GLU A 250 19.80 -20.76 -9.75
CA GLU A 250 20.25 -21.89 -8.91
C GLU A 250 20.05 -21.64 -7.41
N ILE A 251 20.39 -20.40 -6.93
CA ILE A 251 20.36 -20.08 -5.50
C ILE A 251 18.95 -19.78 -5.03
N MET A 252 18.20 -18.99 -5.78
CA MET A 252 16.86 -18.55 -5.38
C MET A 252 15.78 -19.58 -5.70
N GLY A 253 16.20 -20.72 -6.25
CA GLY A 253 15.37 -21.85 -6.57
C GLY A 253 14.69 -21.71 -7.93
N GLY A 254 15.08 -22.55 -8.90
CA GLY A 254 14.37 -22.71 -10.18
C GLY A 254 12.91 -23.17 -10.01
N GLU A 255 12.58 -23.67 -8.85
CA GLU A 255 11.22 -23.97 -8.40
C GLU A 255 10.95 -23.14 -7.14
N ILE A 256 10.46 -21.90 -7.32
CA ILE A 256 9.69 -21.28 -6.25
C ILE A 256 8.41 -22.09 -6.17
N ILE A 257 8.45 -23.14 -5.35
CA ILE A 257 7.26 -23.89 -4.98
C ILE A 257 6.31 -22.85 -4.40
N GLU A 258 5.19 -22.65 -5.08
CA GLU A 258 4.10 -21.85 -4.52
C GLU A 258 3.66 -22.62 -3.27
N MET A 259 4.16 -22.17 -2.12
CA MET A 259 3.93 -22.86 -0.87
C MET A 259 2.43 -22.91 -0.63
N ASP A 260 1.90 -24.06 -0.28
CA ASP A 260 0.48 -24.24 0.07
C ASP A 260 0.00 -23.21 1.06
N VAL A 261 0.89 -22.73 1.94
CA VAL A 261 0.63 -21.64 2.91
C VAL A 261 0.35 -20.29 2.21
N ILE A 262 1.11 -19.93 1.17
CA ILE A 262 0.93 -18.68 0.43
C ILE A 262 -0.38 -18.75 -0.36
N LYS A 263 -0.65 -19.90 -0.97
CA LYS A 263 -1.89 -20.14 -1.70
C LYS A 263 -3.09 -20.09 -0.77
N ALA A 264 -3.05 -20.81 0.35
CA ALA A 264 -4.12 -20.81 1.35
C ALA A 264 -4.36 -19.40 1.95
N HIS A 265 -3.28 -18.62 2.19
CA HIS A 265 -3.42 -17.25 2.68
C HIS A 265 -4.03 -16.32 1.63
N ARG A 266 -3.62 -16.45 0.36
CA ARG A 266 -4.16 -15.64 -0.75
C ARG A 266 -5.63 -15.97 -0.99
N GLU A 267 -5.98 -17.25 -0.98
CA GLU A 267 -7.36 -17.72 -1.08
C GLU A 267 -8.20 -17.19 0.10
N GLY A 268 -7.71 -17.29 1.33
CA GLY A 268 -8.39 -16.77 2.53
C GLY A 268 -8.51 -15.23 2.55
N MET A 269 -7.53 -14.49 2.01
CA MET A 269 -7.65 -13.03 1.85
C MET A 269 -8.73 -12.65 0.83
N VAL A 270 -8.80 -13.34 -0.30
CA VAL A 270 -9.83 -13.09 -1.33
C VAL A 270 -11.21 -13.39 -0.77
N GLU A 271 -11.35 -14.54 -0.09
CA GLU A 271 -12.59 -14.95 0.57
C GLU A 271 -13.02 -13.94 1.65
N GLY A 272 -12.12 -13.53 2.53
CA GLY A 272 -12.39 -12.53 3.57
C GLY A 272 -12.75 -11.14 3.02
N ILE A 273 -12.14 -10.71 1.89
CA ILE A 273 -12.50 -9.46 1.22
C ILE A 273 -13.90 -9.57 0.59
N GLU A 274 -14.25 -10.71 0.01
CA GLU A 274 -15.56 -10.93 -0.58
C GLU A 274 -16.65 -11.03 0.49
N GLU A 275 -16.39 -11.74 1.59
CA GLU A 275 -17.28 -11.81 2.74
C GLU A 275 -17.48 -10.43 3.38
N GLY A 276 -16.42 -9.71 3.71
CA GLY A 276 -16.53 -8.38 4.29
C GLY A 276 -17.23 -7.37 3.38
N ARG A 277 -17.07 -7.49 2.03
CA ARG A 277 -17.83 -6.68 1.06
C ARG A 277 -19.31 -7.10 0.98
N ALA A 278 -19.61 -8.37 1.19
CA ALA A 278 -21.00 -8.86 1.22
C ALA A 278 -21.69 -8.41 2.50
N GLU A 279 -21.05 -8.58 3.65
CA GLU A 279 -21.55 -8.13 4.96
C GLU A 279 -21.74 -6.61 5.00
N GLY A 280 -20.75 -5.82 4.61
CA GLY A 280 -20.86 -4.36 4.59
C GLY A 280 -21.91 -3.83 3.60
N ARG A 281 -22.21 -4.57 2.52
CA ARG A 281 -23.33 -4.24 1.62
C ARG A 281 -24.67 -4.57 2.25
N GLU A 282 -24.76 -5.65 3.01
CA GLU A 282 -25.99 -6.07 3.69
C GLU A 282 -26.28 -5.15 4.88
N GLU A 283 -25.28 -4.83 5.69
CA GLU A 283 -25.37 -3.86 6.78
C GLU A 283 -25.76 -2.47 6.26
N GLY A 284 -25.07 -1.94 5.25
CA GLY A 284 -25.40 -0.64 4.67
C GLY A 284 -26.79 -0.58 4.02
N ARG A 285 -27.30 -1.71 3.47
CA ARG A 285 -28.68 -1.80 3.00
C ARG A 285 -29.69 -1.82 4.15
N ALA A 286 -29.35 -2.51 5.24
CA ALA A 286 -30.22 -2.59 6.42
C ALA A 286 -30.30 -1.23 7.11
N GLU A 287 -29.17 -0.57 7.33
CA GLU A 287 -29.09 0.77 7.91
C GLU A 287 -29.78 1.82 7.04
N GLY A 288 -29.52 1.84 5.74
CA GLY A 288 -30.17 2.77 4.81
C GLY A 288 -31.68 2.55 4.71
N ARG A 289 -32.13 1.29 4.86
CA ARG A 289 -33.58 0.96 4.91
C ARG A 289 -34.21 1.44 6.23
N GLU A 290 -33.54 1.24 7.35
CA GLU A 290 -34.02 1.68 8.67
C GLU A 290 -34.08 3.21 8.73
N GLU A 291 -33.05 3.89 8.25
CA GLU A 291 -33.01 5.34 8.13
C GLU A 291 -34.11 5.88 7.22
N GLY A 292 -34.34 5.24 6.07
CA GLY A 292 -35.43 5.60 5.16
C GLY A 292 -36.82 5.44 5.81
N ILE A 293 -37.01 4.39 6.61
CA ILE A 293 -38.25 4.20 7.37
C ILE A 293 -38.40 5.28 8.45
N ARG A 294 -37.35 5.61 9.17
CA ARG A 294 -37.31 6.68 10.18
C ARG A 294 -37.73 8.02 9.59
N VAL A 295 -37.01 8.45 8.57
CA VAL A 295 -37.26 9.75 7.90
C VAL A 295 -38.67 9.80 7.34
N PHE A 296 -39.16 8.70 6.77
CA PHE A 296 -40.55 8.62 6.26
C PHE A 296 -41.59 8.77 7.37
N ILE A 297 -41.37 8.16 8.53
CA ILE A 297 -42.34 8.25 9.67
C ILE A 297 -42.32 9.68 10.24
N GLU A 298 -41.13 10.25 10.48
CA GLU A 298 -40.96 11.61 11.01
C GLU A 298 -41.62 12.66 10.09
N ASP A 299 -41.37 12.60 8.78
CA ASP A 299 -41.97 13.48 7.76
C ASP A 299 -43.53 13.39 7.78
N LYS A 300 -44.08 12.18 7.87
CA LYS A 300 -45.52 12.01 7.84
C LYS A 300 -46.20 12.40 9.17
N LEU A 301 -45.47 12.28 10.28
CA LEU A 301 -45.96 12.78 11.57
C LEU A 301 -45.92 14.30 11.63
N GLU A 302 -44.91 14.94 11.04
CA GLU A 302 -44.85 16.41 10.89
C GLU A 302 -46.01 16.93 10.02
N ASP A 303 -46.36 16.21 8.96
CA ASP A 303 -47.52 16.51 8.09
C ASP A 303 -48.87 16.25 8.78
N ALA A 304 -48.91 15.84 10.05
CA ALA A 304 -50.12 15.43 10.81
C ALA A 304 -50.93 14.33 10.14
N VAL A 305 -50.29 13.42 9.42
CA VAL A 305 -50.93 12.23 8.81
C VAL A 305 -51.23 11.21 9.91
N SER A 306 -52.43 10.62 9.86
CA SER A 306 -52.85 9.62 10.85
C SER A 306 -51.98 8.36 10.80
N GLU A 307 -51.75 7.75 11.98
CA GLU A 307 -50.92 6.53 12.11
C GLU A 307 -51.44 5.36 11.23
N ASP A 308 -52.75 5.22 11.04
CA ASP A 308 -53.35 4.22 10.15
C ASP A 308 -52.93 4.38 8.67
N ILE A 309 -52.77 5.62 8.23
CA ILE A 309 -52.28 5.90 6.86
C ILE A 309 -50.80 5.64 6.75
N ILE A 310 -50.02 6.02 7.78
CA ILE A 310 -48.57 5.75 7.85
C ILE A 310 -48.32 4.24 7.80
N LEU A 311 -49.07 3.48 8.60
CA LEU A 311 -48.98 2.01 8.66
C LEU A 311 -49.18 1.39 7.27
N LYS A 312 -50.31 1.71 6.60
CA LYS A 312 -50.57 1.19 5.25
C LYS A 312 -49.49 1.55 4.22
N LYS A 313 -48.91 2.72 4.34
CA LYS A 313 -47.82 3.13 3.46
C LYS A 313 -46.50 2.40 3.76
N LEU A 314 -46.19 2.13 5.03
CA LEU A 314 -45.05 1.31 5.44
C LEU A 314 -45.12 -0.10 4.93
N GLU A 315 -46.31 -0.73 5.04
CA GLU A 315 -46.59 -2.05 4.48
C GLU A 315 -46.35 -2.05 2.95
N LYS A 316 -46.95 -1.09 2.27
CA LYS A 316 -46.90 -1.00 0.79
C LYS A 316 -45.49 -0.66 0.24
N ASN A 317 -44.83 0.32 0.84
CA ASN A 317 -43.58 0.90 0.25
C ASN A 317 -42.33 0.16 0.74
N TYR A 318 -42.36 -0.34 1.99
CA TYR A 318 -41.20 -1.01 2.59
C TYR A 318 -41.44 -2.53 2.78
N GLY A 319 -42.64 -3.06 2.43
CA GLY A 319 -42.94 -4.48 2.56
C GLY A 319 -42.89 -4.98 4.01
N LEU A 320 -43.20 -4.11 4.98
CA LEU A 320 -43.24 -4.47 6.38
C LEU A 320 -44.53 -5.23 6.71
N THR A 321 -44.47 -6.12 7.72
CA THR A 321 -45.70 -6.67 8.30
C THR A 321 -46.36 -5.59 9.17
N ALA A 322 -47.69 -5.68 9.38
CA ALA A 322 -48.44 -4.75 10.24
C ALA A 322 -47.79 -4.60 11.62
N GLU A 323 -47.35 -5.71 12.20
CA GLU A 323 -46.72 -5.75 13.53
C GLU A 323 -45.40 -4.94 13.55
N LYS A 324 -44.51 -5.14 12.55
CA LYS A 324 -43.27 -4.40 12.43
C LYS A 324 -43.49 -2.90 12.11
N ALA A 325 -44.52 -2.60 11.31
CA ALA A 325 -44.86 -1.22 11.02
C ALA A 325 -45.33 -0.46 12.25
N VAL A 326 -46.12 -1.09 13.10
CA VAL A 326 -46.55 -0.54 14.40
C VAL A 326 -45.34 -0.34 15.35
N GLU A 327 -44.42 -1.30 15.35
CA GLU A 327 -43.19 -1.20 16.17
C GLU A 327 -42.34 0.01 15.75
N TYR A 328 -42.12 0.19 14.45
CA TYR A 328 -41.37 1.35 13.92
C TYR A 328 -42.10 2.67 14.19
N ILE A 329 -43.41 2.73 14.01
CA ILE A 329 -44.17 3.96 14.36
C ILE A 329 -43.99 4.29 15.84
N LYS A 330 -44.10 3.34 16.74
CA LYS A 330 -43.89 3.56 18.18
C LYS A 330 -42.44 3.99 18.48
N LYS A 331 -41.46 3.38 17.81
CA LYS A 331 -40.05 3.70 18.00
C LYS A 331 -39.73 5.17 17.63
N TYR A 332 -40.31 5.67 16.56
CA TYR A 332 -39.99 6.98 16.03
C TYR A 332 -41.05 8.07 16.30
N SER A 333 -42.24 7.74 16.79
CA SER A 333 -43.21 8.73 17.27
C SER A 333 -42.87 9.30 18.65
N GLY A 334 -42.00 8.64 19.42
CA GLY A 334 -41.55 9.05 20.75
C GLY A 334 -40.41 10.04 20.80
N VAL A 335 -39.83 10.44 19.68
CA VAL A 335 -38.68 11.37 19.61
C VAL A 335 -39.18 12.79 19.34
N LYS A 336 -40.08 13.31 20.18
CA LYS A 336 -40.21 14.74 20.42
C LYS A 336 -39.56 15.04 21.76
N THR A 337 -38.28 15.30 21.77
CA THR A 337 -37.62 15.95 22.90
C THR A 337 -36.66 17.00 22.41
N ALA A 338 -37.01 18.16 22.81
CA ALA A 338 -36.33 19.34 23.34
C ALA A 338 -35.04 19.75 22.61
#